data_10a05df660bc92c8c5e0ce409427f668
#
_entry.id   10a05df660bc92c8c5e0ce409427f668
#
_cell.length_a   1.000
_cell.length_b   1.000
_cell.length_c   1.000
_cell.angle_alpha   90.00
_cell.angle_beta   90.00
_cell.angle_gamma   90.00
#
_symmetry.space_group_name_H-M   'P 1'
#
loop_
_entity.id
_entity.type
_entity.pdbx_description
1 polymer ?
#
loop_
_entity_poly.entity_id
_entity_poly.type
_entity_poly.pdbx_seq_one_letter_code
_entity_poly.pdbx_strand_id
1 'polypeptide(L)'
;MISQILKTSIMSIGVGFLAQVLQSSLTTNYLNNFLSENLITILIALLAINSATLGIVLTKIRDLVEKHGNAQCFNTTKQQMILSIKEQIALIIFAVTFLTIVSSSLIASYSNLKMLFDATVVAVFTYALFVLYDTAKGVLIIIDFDLKDNG
;
A
#
# COMPACT_ATOMS: atom_id res chain seq x y z
N MET A 1 9.30 -0.04 -13.04
CA MET A 1 9.02 0.68 -11.82
C MET A 1 7.87 1.67 -11.99
N ILE A 2 8.00 2.76 -12.76
CA ILE A 2 6.91 3.74 -13.01
C ILE A 2 5.65 3.07 -13.60
N SER A 3 5.80 2.17 -14.54
CA SER A 3 4.68 1.41 -15.13
C SER A 3 3.91 0.57 -14.09
N GLN A 4 4.58 0.01 -13.09
CA GLN A 4 3.94 -0.76 -12.03
C GLN A 4 3.15 0.15 -11.09
N ILE A 5 3.73 1.26 -10.64
CA ILE A 5 3.05 2.27 -9.83
C ILE A 5 1.78 2.77 -10.54
N LEU A 6 1.89 3.10 -11.83
CA LEU A 6 0.75 3.58 -12.62
C LEU A 6 -0.35 2.52 -12.72
N LYS A 7 0.02 1.26 -12.98
CA LYS A 7 -0.93 0.14 -13.05
C LYS A 7 -1.66 -0.07 -11.72
N THR A 8 -0.92 -0.09 -10.62
CA THR A 8 -1.48 -0.23 -9.27
C THR A 8 -2.41 0.94 -8.93
N SER A 9 -2.02 2.18 -9.29
CA SER A 9 -2.88 3.36 -9.08
C SER A 9 -4.19 3.26 -9.85
N ILE A 10 -4.15 2.89 -11.14
CA ILE A 10 -5.36 2.73 -11.96
C ILE A 10 -6.26 1.63 -11.38
N MET A 11 -5.70 0.49 -10.98
CA MET A 11 -6.47 -0.58 -10.36
C MET A 11 -7.11 -0.15 -9.05
N SER A 12 -6.38 0.57 -8.20
CA SER A 12 -6.89 1.07 -6.91
C SER A 12 -8.02 2.07 -7.09
N ILE A 13 -7.91 2.99 -8.07
CA ILE A 13 -8.98 3.92 -8.42
C ILE A 13 -10.21 3.15 -8.92
N GLY A 14 -10.02 2.16 -9.79
CA GLY A 14 -11.12 1.32 -10.27
C GLY A 14 -11.85 0.61 -9.12
N VAL A 15 -11.12 0.03 -8.16
CA VAL A 15 -11.71 -0.60 -6.97
C VAL A 15 -12.45 0.44 -6.11
N GLY A 16 -11.90 1.65 -5.94
CA GLY A 16 -12.55 2.75 -5.22
C GLY A 16 -13.91 3.10 -5.82
N PHE A 17 -13.99 3.25 -7.15
CA PHE A 17 -15.26 3.51 -7.85
C PHE A 17 -16.25 2.34 -7.72
N LEU A 18 -15.79 1.11 -7.90
CA LEU A 18 -16.63 -0.09 -7.73
C LEU A 18 -17.22 -0.16 -6.31
N ALA A 19 -16.41 0.13 -5.29
CA ALA A 19 -16.87 0.16 -3.91
C ALA A 19 -17.97 1.23 -3.70
N GLN A 20 -17.84 2.41 -4.32
CA GLN A 20 -18.88 3.45 -4.26
C GLN A 20 -20.18 3.04 -4.93
N VAL A 21 -20.10 2.42 -6.12
CA VAL A 21 -21.29 1.89 -6.81
C VAL A 21 -21.97 0.84 -5.93
N LEU A 22 -21.22 -0.04 -5.30
CA LEU A 22 -21.72 -1.10 -4.43
C LEU A 22 -22.41 -0.52 -3.18
N GLN A 23 -21.77 0.44 -2.51
CA GLN A 23 -22.35 1.12 -1.34
C GLN A 23 -23.63 1.89 -1.69
N SER A 24 -23.65 2.57 -2.85
CA SER A 24 -24.83 3.25 -3.35
C SER A 24 -25.98 2.29 -3.62
N SER A 25 -25.68 1.12 -4.23
CA SER A 25 -26.69 0.09 -4.51
C SER A 25 -27.25 -0.57 -3.24
N LEU A 26 -26.42 -0.69 -2.20
CA LEU A 26 -26.81 -1.24 -0.89
C LEU A 26 -27.33 -0.17 0.08
N THR A 27 -27.41 1.09 -0.34
CA THR A 27 -27.83 2.23 0.48
C THR A 27 -27.09 2.32 1.83
N THR A 28 -25.77 2.02 1.81
CA THR A 28 -24.92 2.03 3.00
C THR A 28 -23.71 2.93 2.81
N ASN A 29 -23.22 3.55 3.88
CA ASN A 29 -22.00 4.33 3.92
C ASN A 29 -20.96 3.75 4.89
N TYR A 30 -21.14 2.48 5.29
CA TYR A 30 -20.32 1.86 6.34
C TYR A 30 -18.82 1.94 6.04
N LEU A 31 -18.42 1.54 4.83
CA LEU A 31 -17.00 1.50 4.45
C LEU A 31 -16.37 2.91 4.42
N ASN A 32 -17.11 3.89 3.89
CA ASN A 32 -16.63 5.27 3.83
C ASN A 32 -16.46 5.87 5.22
N ASN A 33 -17.43 5.68 6.10
CA ASN A 33 -17.34 6.16 7.49
C ASN A 33 -16.18 5.50 8.22
N PHE A 34 -16.06 4.17 8.13
CA PHE A 34 -15.00 3.42 8.76
C PHE A 34 -13.60 3.88 8.26
N LEU A 35 -13.42 4.00 6.95
CA LEU A 35 -12.12 4.40 6.39
C LEU A 35 -11.81 5.87 6.68
N SER A 36 -12.79 6.78 6.61
CA SER A 36 -12.55 8.20 6.90
C SER A 36 -12.04 8.41 8.34
N GLU A 37 -12.51 7.61 9.28
CA GLU A 37 -12.08 7.68 10.68
C GLU A 37 -10.77 6.94 10.96
N ASN A 38 -10.50 5.84 10.25
CA ASN A 38 -9.42 4.91 10.61
C ASN A 38 -8.28 4.83 9.58
N LEU A 39 -8.40 5.45 8.40
CA LEU A 39 -7.44 5.29 7.30
C LEU A 39 -6.00 5.57 7.73
N ILE A 40 -5.75 6.67 8.43
CA ILE A 40 -4.41 7.05 8.85
C ILE A 40 -3.82 6.01 9.80
N THR A 41 -4.61 5.54 10.77
CA THR A 41 -4.20 4.49 11.73
C THR A 41 -3.86 3.19 11.01
N ILE A 42 -4.68 2.80 10.04
CA ILE A 42 -4.44 1.60 9.22
C ILE A 42 -3.16 1.75 8.40
N LEU A 43 -2.95 2.89 7.75
CA LEU A 43 -1.75 3.14 6.96
C LEU A 43 -0.47 3.10 7.81
N ILE A 44 -0.51 3.66 9.03
CA ILE A 44 0.61 3.60 9.97
C ILE A 44 0.88 2.15 10.42
N ALA A 45 -0.16 1.38 10.70
CA ALA A 45 -0.02 -0.05 11.04
C ALA A 45 0.60 -0.85 9.89
N LEU A 46 0.15 -0.62 8.64
CA LEU A 46 0.73 -1.25 7.45
C LEU A 46 2.20 -0.85 7.24
N LEU A 47 2.55 0.42 7.47
CA LEU A 47 3.94 0.88 7.42
C LEU A 47 4.81 0.17 8.48
N ALA A 48 4.30 0.00 9.70
CA ALA A 48 5.01 -0.71 10.77
C ALA A 48 5.27 -2.18 10.39
N ILE A 49 4.26 -2.87 9.83
CA ILE A 49 4.39 -4.25 9.35
C ILE A 49 5.43 -4.34 8.23
N ASN A 50 5.37 -3.47 7.23
CA ASN A 50 6.32 -3.46 6.12
C ASN A 50 7.75 -3.15 6.60
N SER A 51 7.91 -2.24 7.55
CA SER A 51 9.23 -1.90 8.10
C SER A 51 9.83 -3.05 8.89
N ALA A 52 9.04 -3.76 9.70
CA ALA A 52 9.46 -4.94 10.42
C ALA A 52 9.85 -6.07 9.44
N THR A 53 9.03 -6.31 8.43
CA THR A 53 9.29 -7.30 7.38
C THR A 53 10.59 -6.99 6.63
N LEU A 54 10.83 -5.72 6.27
CA LEU A 54 12.07 -5.30 5.63
C LEU A 54 13.30 -5.61 6.51
N GLY A 55 13.21 -5.37 7.81
CA GLY A 55 14.30 -5.69 8.75
C GLY A 55 14.66 -7.18 8.73
N ILE A 56 13.66 -8.06 8.80
CA ILE A 56 13.84 -9.52 8.75
C ILE A 56 14.48 -9.94 7.42
N VAL A 57 13.95 -9.42 6.32
CA VAL A 57 14.44 -9.74 4.97
C VAL A 57 15.88 -9.28 4.75
N LEU A 58 16.24 -8.07 5.20
CA LEU A 58 17.62 -7.59 5.09
C LEU A 58 18.61 -8.43 5.87
N THR A 59 18.21 -8.91 7.06
CA THR A 59 19.03 -9.84 7.84
C THR A 59 19.23 -11.16 7.07
N LYS A 60 18.16 -11.72 6.51
CA LYS A 60 18.24 -12.97 5.72
C LYS A 60 19.09 -12.79 4.46
N ILE A 61 18.94 -11.67 3.74
CA ILE A 61 19.81 -11.35 2.59
C ILE A 61 21.27 -11.30 3.00
N ARG A 62 21.58 -10.69 4.14
CA ARG A 62 22.96 -10.63 4.64
C ARG A 62 23.52 -12.02 4.88
N ASP A 63 22.75 -12.91 5.54
CA ASP A 63 23.18 -14.26 5.84
C ASP A 63 23.42 -15.08 4.56
N LEU A 64 22.55 -14.90 3.53
CA LEU A 64 22.73 -15.54 2.22
C LEU A 64 23.95 -15.00 1.46
N VAL A 65 24.22 -13.71 1.53
CA VAL A 65 25.41 -13.10 0.91
C VAL A 65 26.69 -13.58 1.59
N GLU A 66 26.71 -13.73 2.92
CA GLU A 66 27.85 -14.28 3.66
C GLU A 66 28.13 -15.73 3.26
N LYS A 67 27.10 -16.54 2.96
CA LYS A 67 27.25 -17.93 2.53
C LYS A 67 27.72 -18.07 1.08
N HIS A 68 27.18 -17.29 0.16
CA HIS A 68 27.31 -17.48 -1.30
C HIS A 68 28.16 -16.43 -2.01
N GLY A 69 28.57 -15.36 -1.34
CA GLY A 69 29.47 -14.33 -1.87
C GLY A 69 28.86 -13.42 -2.94
N ASN A 70 27.57 -13.56 -3.30
CA ASN A 70 26.94 -12.84 -4.40
C ASN A 70 25.82 -11.88 -3.94
N ALA A 71 26.21 -10.66 -3.60
CA ALA A 71 25.27 -9.60 -3.17
C ALA A 71 24.38 -9.05 -4.30
N GLN A 72 24.80 -9.21 -5.56
CA GLN A 72 24.13 -8.56 -6.70
C GLN A 72 22.73 -9.14 -6.97
N CYS A 73 22.51 -10.43 -6.69
CA CYS A 73 21.24 -11.11 -6.89
C CYS A 73 20.09 -10.49 -6.08
N PHE A 74 20.38 -9.86 -4.95
CA PHE A 74 19.37 -9.31 -4.04
C PHE A 74 19.14 -7.80 -4.17
N ASN A 75 19.93 -7.10 -5.00
CA ASN A 75 19.82 -5.64 -5.13
C ASN A 75 18.44 -5.18 -5.60
N THR A 76 17.83 -5.89 -6.56
CA THR A 76 16.50 -5.56 -7.07
C THR A 76 15.43 -5.71 -5.97
N THR A 77 15.46 -6.80 -5.22
CA THR A 77 14.51 -7.05 -4.13
C THR A 77 14.64 -6.01 -3.03
N LYS A 78 15.88 -5.69 -2.62
CA LYS A 78 16.15 -4.63 -1.65
C LYS A 78 15.61 -3.27 -2.09
N GLN A 79 15.83 -2.90 -3.36
CA GLN A 79 15.32 -1.65 -3.92
C GLN A 79 13.79 -1.60 -3.96
N GLN A 80 13.14 -2.70 -4.34
CA GLN A 80 11.67 -2.81 -4.34
C GLN A 80 11.09 -2.64 -2.94
N MET A 81 11.68 -3.26 -1.93
CA MET A 81 11.22 -3.15 -0.54
C MET A 81 11.39 -1.74 0.03
N ILE A 82 12.52 -1.08 -0.26
CA ILE A 82 12.73 0.32 0.13
C ILE A 82 11.71 1.23 -0.58
N LEU A 83 11.40 0.94 -1.84
CA LEU A 83 10.38 1.68 -2.59
C LEU A 83 9.00 1.52 -1.93
N SER A 84 8.60 0.31 -1.54
CA SER A 84 7.32 0.06 -0.86
C SER A 84 7.17 0.90 0.41
N ILE A 85 8.23 1.05 1.20
CA ILE A 85 8.19 1.94 2.39
C ILE A 85 8.03 3.40 2.00
N LYS A 86 8.74 3.87 0.97
CA LYS A 86 8.61 5.25 0.47
C LYS A 86 7.20 5.53 -0.05
N GLU A 87 6.61 4.57 -0.77
CA GLU A 87 5.23 4.67 -1.25
C GLU A 87 4.23 4.75 -0.09
N GLN A 88 4.39 3.94 0.95
CA GLN A 88 3.53 4.01 2.12
C GLN A 88 3.65 5.33 2.89
N ILE A 89 4.85 5.86 3.05
CA ILE A 89 5.04 7.18 3.66
C ILE A 89 4.33 8.25 2.83
N ALA A 90 4.48 8.21 1.49
CA ALA A 90 3.80 9.14 0.60
C ALA A 90 2.27 9.02 0.69
N LEU A 91 1.74 7.79 0.81
CA LEU A 91 0.30 7.56 1.00
C LEU A 91 -0.22 8.13 2.32
N ILE A 92 0.55 8.02 3.41
CA ILE A 92 0.17 8.60 4.71
C ILE A 92 0.10 10.13 4.59
N ILE A 93 1.13 10.76 4.02
CA ILE A 93 1.15 12.21 3.81
C ILE A 93 -0.04 12.65 2.93
N PHE A 94 -0.28 11.92 1.84
CA PHE A 94 -1.42 12.18 0.96
C PHE A 94 -2.74 12.02 1.71
N ALA A 95 -2.94 10.93 2.46
CA ALA A 95 -4.17 10.67 3.21
C ALA A 95 -4.45 11.76 4.26
N VAL A 96 -3.44 12.18 5.02
CA VAL A 96 -3.57 13.27 6.01
C VAL A 96 -4.01 14.56 5.33
N THR A 97 -3.31 14.97 4.27
CA THR A 97 -3.61 16.20 3.52
C THR A 97 -5.02 16.11 2.90
N PHE A 98 -5.33 14.99 2.27
CA PHE A 98 -6.60 14.77 1.59
C PHE A 98 -7.78 14.79 2.56
N LEU A 99 -7.71 14.04 3.66
CA LEU A 99 -8.77 14.01 4.68
C LEU A 99 -8.95 15.39 5.35
N THR A 100 -7.87 16.14 5.56
CA THR A 100 -7.95 17.51 6.07
C THR A 100 -8.72 18.42 5.11
N ILE A 101 -8.45 18.33 3.80
CA ILE A 101 -9.17 19.10 2.78
C ILE A 101 -10.65 18.70 2.73
N VAL A 102 -10.94 17.39 2.72
CA VAL A 102 -12.32 16.87 2.65
C VAL A 102 -13.15 17.27 3.87
N SER A 103 -12.53 17.33 5.04
CA SER A 103 -13.18 17.74 6.29
C SER A 103 -13.50 19.26 6.34
N SER A 104 -13.05 20.02 5.35
CA SER A 104 -13.34 21.46 5.32
C SER A 104 -14.79 21.74 4.93
N SER A 105 -15.38 22.79 5.52
CA SER A 105 -16.76 23.24 5.24
C SER A 105 -16.98 23.64 3.77
N LEU A 106 -15.93 23.99 3.05
CA LEU A 106 -15.98 24.39 1.64
C LEU A 106 -16.44 23.25 0.72
N ILE A 107 -16.07 22.01 1.07
CA ILE A 107 -16.39 20.82 0.25
C ILE A 107 -17.74 20.23 0.60
N ALA A 108 -18.21 20.40 1.82
CA ALA A 108 -19.52 19.92 2.27
C ALA A 108 -20.70 20.41 1.41
N SER A 109 -20.52 21.53 0.69
CA SER A 109 -21.55 22.13 -0.17
C SER A 109 -21.71 21.45 -1.54
N TYR A 110 -20.79 20.58 -1.97
CA TYR A 110 -20.79 19.99 -3.31
C TYR A 110 -21.03 18.47 -3.27
N SER A 111 -22.29 18.06 -3.41
CA SER A 111 -22.70 16.64 -3.36
C SER A 111 -21.98 15.75 -4.38
N ASN A 112 -21.72 16.25 -5.60
CA ASN A 112 -21.04 15.47 -6.64
C ASN A 112 -19.56 15.18 -6.31
N LEU A 113 -18.91 16.06 -5.55
CA LEU A 113 -17.53 15.88 -5.12
C LEU A 113 -17.41 14.83 -4.01
N LYS A 114 -18.46 14.66 -3.19
CA LYS A 114 -18.46 13.68 -2.10
C LYS A 114 -18.18 12.26 -2.62
N MET A 115 -18.88 11.83 -3.67
CA MET A 115 -18.67 10.50 -4.25
C MET A 115 -17.22 10.30 -4.74
N LEU A 116 -16.63 11.33 -5.34
CA LEU A 116 -15.24 11.29 -5.79
C LEU A 116 -14.26 11.18 -4.61
N PHE A 117 -14.52 11.94 -3.54
CA PHE A 117 -13.71 11.91 -2.34
C PHE A 117 -13.79 10.56 -1.64
N ASP A 118 -14.98 10.03 -1.47
CA ASP A 118 -15.22 8.71 -0.88
C ASP A 118 -14.52 7.60 -1.69
N ALA A 119 -14.61 7.65 -3.03
CA ALA A 119 -13.89 6.73 -3.92
C ALA A 119 -12.36 6.84 -3.75
N THR A 120 -11.83 8.05 -3.54
CA THR A 120 -10.40 8.28 -3.35
C THR A 120 -9.91 7.68 -2.02
N VAL A 121 -10.69 7.81 -0.94
CA VAL A 121 -10.37 7.19 0.36
C VAL A 121 -10.22 5.66 0.23
N VAL A 122 -11.18 5.02 -0.45
CA VAL A 122 -11.12 3.57 -0.73
C VAL A 122 -9.95 3.23 -1.64
N ALA A 123 -9.65 4.06 -2.64
CA ALA A 123 -8.54 3.85 -3.55
C ALA A 123 -7.18 3.90 -2.81
N VAL A 124 -6.99 4.85 -1.90
CA VAL A 124 -5.78 4.96 -1.06
C VAL A 124 -5.59 3.71 -0.19
N PHE A 125 -6.66 3.25 0.46
CA PHE A 125 -6.63 2.02 1.24
C PHE A 125 -6.27 0.81 0.37
N THR A 126 -6.91 0.66 -0.79
CA THR A 126 -6.65 -0.43 -1.73
C THR A 126 -5.21 -0.39 -2.25
N TYR A 127 -4.68 0.79 -2.56
CA TYR A 127 -3.29 0.94 -2.96
C TYR A 127 -2.33 0.47 -1.86
N ALA A 128 -2.59 0.84 -0.60
CA ALA A 128 -1.76 0.40 0.52
C ALA A 128 -1.74 -1.13 0.69
N LEU A 129 -2.87 -1.81 0.41
CA LEU A 129 -2.93 -3.27 0.40
C LEU A 129 -2.09 -3.87 -0.75
N PHE A 130 -2.08 -3.26 -1.93
CA PHE A 130 -1.19 -3.71 -3.02
C PHE A 130 0.28 -3.54 -2.67
N VAL A 131 0.67 -2.45 -2.01
CA VAL A 131 2.04 -2.25 -1.54
C VAL A 131 2.43 -3.32 -0.52
N LEU A 132 1.53 -3.67 0.41
CA LEU A 132 1.73 -4.77 1.36
C LEU A 132 1.91 -6.11 0.62
N TYR A 133 1.07 -6.38 -0.37
CA TYR A 133 1.17 -7.59 -1.18
C TYR A 133 2.52 -7.70 -1.92
N ASP A 134 2.99 -6.60 -2.52
CA ASP A 134 4.28 -6.57 -3.21
C ASP A 134 5.45 -6.82 -2.24
N THR A 135 5.36 -6.32 -1.00
CA THR A 135 6.33 -6.63 0.05
C THR A 135 6.31 -8.13 0.42
N ALA A 136 5.12 -8.70 0.62
CA ALA A 136 4.97 -10.12 0.93
C ALA A 136 5.54 -11.02 -0.18
N LYS A 137 5.32 -10.65 -1.45
CA LYS A 137 5.90 -11.33 -2.60
C LYS A 137 7.43 -11.28 -2.59
N GLY A 138 8.01 -10.14 -2.22
CA GLY A 138 9.47 -10.01 -2.07
C GLY A 138 10.05 -10.97 -1.02
N VAL A 139 9.34 -11.19 0.09
CA VAL A 139 9.71 -12.16 1.13
C VAL A 139 9.72 -13.58 0.58
N LEU A 140 8.67 -13.97 -0.15
CA LEU A 140 8.56 -15.32 -0.73
C LEU A 140 9.71 -15.63 -1.68
N ILE A 141 10.11 -14.67 -2.52
CA ILE A 141 11.24 -14.84 -3.45
C ILE A 141 12.53 -15.18 -2.69
N ILE A 142 12.76 -14.56 -1.53
CA ILE A 142 13.97 -14.81 -0.73
C ILE A 142 13.93 -16.18 -0.05
N ILE A 143 12.77 -16.60 0.42
CA ILE A 143 12.57 -17.92 1.02
C ILE A 143 12.77 -19.01 -0.03
N ASP A 144 12.19 -18.85 -1.22
CA ASP A 144 12.34 -19.82 -2.32
C ASP A 144 13.80 -19.95 -2.78
N PHE A 145 14.58 -18.86 -2.72
CA PHE A 145 16.00 -18.88 -3.05
C PHE A 145 16.77 -19.71 -2.01
N ASP A 146 16.52 -19.50 -0.71
CA ASP A 146 17.17 -20.24 0.38
C ASP A 146 16.87 -21.75 0.33
N LEU A 147 15.65 -22.14 -0.03
CA LEU A 147 15.23 -23.53 -0.14
C LEU A 147 15.90 -24.27 -1.30
N LYS A 148 16.08 -23.61 -2.45
CA LYS A 148 16.71 -24.22 -3.64
C LYS A 148 18.20 -24.47 -3.46
N ASP A 149 18.83 -23.75 -2.56
CA ASP A 149 20.26 -23.79 -2.35
C ASP A 149 20.66 -24.79 -1.25
N ASN A 150 19.70 -25.19 -0.40
CA ASN A 150 19.90 -26.18 0.67
C ASN A 150 19.37 -27.58 0.31
N GLY A 151 18.85 -27.82 -0.89
CA GLY A 151 18.36 -29.11 -1.41
C GLY A 151 19.21 -29.63 -2.55
#